data_708176130d37263b701496c898a430ac
#
_entry.id   708176130d37263b701496c898a430ac
#
_cell.length_a   1.000
_cell.length_b   1.000
_cell.length_c   1.000
_cell.angle_alpha   90.00
_cell.angle_beta   90.00
_cell.angle_gamma   90.00
#
_symmetry.space_group_name_H-M   'P 1'
#
loop_
_entity.id
_entity.type
_entity.pdbx_description
1 polymer ?
#
loop_
_entity_poly.entity_id
_entity_poly.type
_entity_poly.pdbx_seq_one_letter_code
_entity_poly.pdbx_strand_id
1 'polypeptide(L)' 'SRSLDTAQKVVVGAALLAKVRKPEEVQLRAWLLQFLKAEVTRQADVTRILPLINELEALPGQ' A
#
# COMPACT_ATOMS: atom_id res chain seq x y z
N SER A 1 -2.72 -21.69 -12.01
CA SER A 1 -3.34 -20.49 -12.57
C SER A 1 -3.80 -19.56 -11.47
N ARG A 2 -3.88 -18.29 -11.77
CA ARG A 2 -4.28 -17.28 -10.81
C ARG A 2 -5.80 -17.23 -10.75
N SER A 3 -6.36 -17.23 -9.54
CA SER A 3 -7.79 -17.13 -9.37
C SER A 3 -8.29 -15.71 -9.70
N LEU A 4 -9.59 -15.57 -9.94
CA LEU A 4 -10.20 -14.26 -10.16
C LEU A 4 -9.99 -13.34 -8.94
N ASP A 5 -10.13 -13.88 -7.74
CA ASP A 5 -9.92 -13.12 -6.50
C ASP A 5 -8.51 -12.53 -6.46
N THR A 6 -7.50 -13.34 -6.77
CA THR A 6 -6.11 -12.86 -6.78
C THR A 6 -5.92 -11.79 -7.85
N ALA A 7 -6.48 -11.98 -9.04
CA ALA A 7 -6.37 -11.01 -10.12
C ALA A 7 -7.00 -9.67 -9.73
N GLN A 8 -8.15 -9.71 -9.06
CA GLN A 8 -8.82 -8.50 -8.59
C GLN A 8 -7.98 -7.77 -7.56
N LYS A 9 -7.35 -8.48 -6.63
CA LYS A 9 -6.47 -7.88 -5.64
C LYS A 9 -5.28 -7.18 -6.29
N VAL A 10 -4.71 -7.77 -7.34
CA VAL A 10 -3.60 -7.17 -8.07
C VAL A 10 -4.04 -5.86 -8.72
N VAL A 11 -5.18 -5.84 -9.39
CA VAL A 11 -5.69 -4.64 -10.05
C VAL A 11 -5.99 -3.54 -9.04
N VAL A 12 -6.70 -3.88 -7.97
CA VAL A 12 -7.07 -2.90 -6.93
C VAL A 12 -5.82 -2.35 -6.25
N GLY A 13 -4.88 -3.23 -5.90
CA GLY A 13 -3.63 -2.79 -5.27
C GLY A 13 -2.83 -1.88 -6.17
N ALA A 14 -2.69 -2.23 -7.44
CA ALA A 14 -1.95 -1.41 -8.40
C ALA A 14 -2.58 -0.03 -8.55
N ALA A 15 -3.92 0.04 -8.67
CA ALA A 15 -4.62 1.30 -8.81
C ALA A 15 -4.46 2.18 -7.56
N LEU A 16 -4.60 1.58 -6.38
CA LEU A 16 -4.46 2.30 -5.12
C LEU A 16 -3.05 2.83 -4.94
N LEU A 17 -2.04 2.01 -5.22
CA LEU A 17 -0.64 2.42 -5.07
C LEU A 17 -0.29 3.53 -6.06
N ALA A 18 -0.78 3.45 -7.29
CA ALA A 18 -0.58 4.53 -8.26
C ALA A 18 -1.15 5.85 -7.75
N LYS A 19 -2.33 5.79 -7.11
CA LYS A 19 -2.99 6.99 -6.57
C LYS A 19 -2.21 7.57 -5.40
N VAL A 20 -1.84 6.75 -4.40
CA VAL A 20 -1.19 7.26 -3.18
C VAL A 20 0.23 7.74 -3.42
N ARG A 21 0.84 7.37 -4.54
CA ARG A 21 2.18 7.85 -4.90
C ARG A 21 2.18 9.27 -5.45
N LYS A 22 1.01 9.83 -5.78
CA LYS A 22 0.91 11.20 -6.28
C LYS A 22 1.22 12.19 -5.16
N PRO A 23 1.99 13.26 -5.45
CA PRO A 23 2.40 14.21 -4.40
C PRO A 23 1.23 14.84 -3.65
N GLU A 24 0.11 15.09 -4.36
CA GLU A 24 -1.05 15.75 -3.77
C GLU A 24 -1.88 14.83 -2.87
N GLU A 25 -1.64 13.50 -2.90
CA GLU A 25 -2.47 12.54 -2.16
C GLU A 25 -1.88 12.26 -0.76
N VAL A 26 -1.56 13.30 -0.05
CA VAL A 26 -0.93 13.20 1.28
C VAL A 26 -1.87 12.50 2.28
N GLN A 27 -3.14 12.91 2.30
CA GLN A 27 -4.09 12.38 3.27
C GLN A 27 -4.42 10.91 3.00
N LEU A 28 -4.64 10.57 1.72
CA LEU A 28 -4.93 9.18 1.36
C LEU A 28 -3.73 8.29 1.67
N ARG A 29 -2.53 8.77 1.40
CA ARG A 29 -1.30 8.04 1.69
C ARG A 29 -1.16 7.80 3.20
N ALA A 30 -1.41 8.84 4.01
CA ALA A 30 -1.34 8.71 5.47
C ALA A 30 -2.35 7.69 5.97
N TRP A 31 -3.58 7.73 5.44
CA TRP A 31 -4.61 6.76 5.80
C TRP A 31 -4.18 5.35 5.45
N LEU A 32 -3.64 5.15 4.23
CA LEU A 32 -3.22 3.82 3.81
C LEU A 32 -2.10 3.26 4.69
N LEU A 33 -1.14 4.10 5.07
CA LEU A 33 -0.06 3.69 5.95
C LEU A 33 -0.59 3.23 7.31
N GLN A 34 -1.51 3.98 7.90
CA GLN A 34 -2.13 3.60 9.18
C GLN A 34 -2.94 2.31 9.03
N PHE A 35 -3.70 2.21 7.96
CA PHE A 35 -4.49 1.02 7.66
C PHE A 35 -3.61 -0.22 7.56
N LEU A 36 -2.54 -0.14 6.78
CA LEU A 36 -1.65 -1.28 6.58
C LEU A 36 -0.97 -1.70 7.87
N LYS A 37 -0.51 -0.74 8.68
CA LYS A 37 0.13 -1.04 9.96
C LYS A 37 -0.83 -1.70 10.95
N ALA A 38 -2.12 -1.35 10.87
CA ALA A 38 -3.13 -1.93 11.75
C ALA A 38 -3.58 -3.31 11.29
N GLU A 39 -3.74 -3.50 9.97
CA GLU A 39 -4.38 -4.70 9.42
C GLU A 39 -3.40 -5.80 9.03
N VAL A 40 -2.19 -5.44 8.64
CA VAL A 40 -1.18 -6.43 8.23
C VAL A 40 -0.35 -6.79 9.44
N THR A 41 -0.64 -7.95 10.02
CA THR A 41 -0.05 -8.36 11.29
C THR A 41 0.78 -9.65 11.20
N ARG A 42 0.53 -10.48 10.17
CA ARG A 42 1.31 -11.69 9.98
C ARG A 42 2.74 -11.32 9.59
N GLN A 43 3.73 -11.89 10.30
CA GLN A 43 5.13 -11.48 10.16
C GLN A 43 5.63 -11.54 8.72
N ALA A 44 5.30 -12.60 7.99
CA ALA A 44 5.76 -12.73 6.61
C ALA A 44 5.21 -11.60 5.73
N ASP A 45 3.98 -11.18 5.97
CA ASP A 45 3.35 -10.09 5.20
C ASP A 45 3.96 -8.74 5.60
N VAL A 46 4.18 -8.52 6.90
CA VAL A 46 4.83 -7.29 7.38
C VAL A 46 6.18 -7.13 6.72
N THR A 47 6.98 -8.18 6.71
CA THR A 47 8.31 -8.15 6.10
C THR A 47 8.22 -7.87 4.60
N ARG A 48 7.23 -8.48 3.92
CA ARG A 48 7.09 -8.33 2.48
C ARG A 48 6.75 -6.91 2.07
N ILE A 49 5.90 -6.23 2.84
CA ILE A 49 5.47 -4.86 2.47
C ILE A 49 6.34 -3.77 3.09
N LEU A 50 7.29 -4.12 3.95
CA LEU A 50 8.12 -3.11 4.62
C LEU A 50 8.82 -2.16 3.63
N PRO A 51 9.41 -2.62 2.51
CA PRO A 51 10.02 -1.69 1.56
C PRO A 51 9.00 -0.70 0.96
N LEU A 52 7.78 -1.15 0.73
CA LEU A 52 6.71 -0.28 0.24
C LEU A 52 6.32 0.76 1.29
N ILE A 53 6.17 0.35 2.54
CA ILE A 53 5.88 1.27 3.64
C ILE A 53 6.97 2.35 3.70
N ASN A 54 8.24 1.95 3.64
CA ASN A 54 9.36 2.89 3.67
C ASN A 54 9.34 3.84 2.49
N GLU A 55 9.02 3.33 1.29
CA GLU A 55 8.91 4.16 0.09
C GLU A 55 7.84 5.24 0.27
N LEU A 56 6.67 4.84 0.75
CA LEU A 56 5.54 5.77 0.90
C LEU A 56 5.81 6.81 1.99
N GLU A 57 6.46 6.41 3.07
CA GLU A 57 6.81 7.33 4.16
C GLU A 57 7.86 8.35 3.74
N ALA A 58 8.70 8.01 2.78
CA ALA A 58 9.74 8.91 2.29
C ALA A 58 9.26 9.90 1.23
N LEU A 59 8.03 9.75 0.73
CA LEU A 59 7.52 10.63 -0.32
C LEU A 59 7.29 12.04 0.21
N PRO A 60 7.61 13.07 -0.60
CA PRO A 60 7.35 14.46 -0.21
C PRO A 60 5.87 14.79 -0.26
N GLY A 61 5.51 16.02 0.15
CA GLY A 61 4.13 16.47 0.13
C GLY A 61 3.49 16.48 1.51
N GLN A 62 4.28 16.21 2.53
CA GLN A 62 3.80 16.22 3.92
C GLN A 62 3.48 17.62 4.40
#